data_d5053f73b76fd936dfeaef8abdb1c664
#
_entry.id   d5053f73b76fd936dfeaef8abdb1c664
#
_cell.length_a   1.000
_cell.length_b   1.000
_cell.length_c   1.000
_cell.angle_alpha   90.00
_cell.angle_beta   90.00
_cell.angle_gamma   90.00
#
_symmetry.space_group_name_H-M   'P 1'
#
loop_
_entity.id
_entity.type
_entity.pdbx_description
1 polymer ?
#
loop_
_entity_poly.entity_id
_entity_poly.type
_entity_poly.pdbx_seq_one_letter_code
_entity_poly.pdbx_strand_id
1 'polypeptide(L)'
;KYAVPYLHADLRLTQEYKKKFSATNKITCGLSWSSKDSKSSERKSLTLKQLLPKINSERLNFVDLQYGDTDAEILDLKSSFNITIQSDSKLDKFNDIDKLAALIDACDIIITIGNITAHIAGALGKKVFLLLPYGYGVNNVWYWQTNSESNWYKSITIIRQNELDNWEPAIAQLTKHLSIYLKK
;
A
#
# COMPACT_ATOMS: atom_id res chain seq x y z
N LYS A 1 -15.59 -12.74 -17.13
CA LYS A 1 -16.11 -11.37 -16.84
C LYS A 1 -15.10 -10.67 -15.97
N TYR A 2 -14.60 -9.54 -16.42
CA TYR A 2 -13.58 -8.79 -15.70
C TYR A 2 -14.23 -7.93 -14.62
N ALA A 3 -13.69 -7.99 -13.41
CA ALA A 3 -14.13 -7.13 -12.33
C ALA A 3 -13.87 -5.65 -12.68
N VAL A 4 -14.93 -4.88 -12.80
CA VAL A 4 -14.84 -3.41 -12.84
C VAL A 4 -14.83 -2.88 -11.41
N PRO A 5 -14.31 -1.66 -11.18
CA PRO A 5 -14.46 -1.01 -9.88
C PRO A 5 -15.93 -0.99 -9.48
N TYR A 6 -16.21 -1.34 -8.21
CA TYR A 6 -17.58 -1.43 -7.69
C TYR A 6 -17.76 -0.67 -6.37
N LEU A 7 -16.69 -0.12 -5.82
CA LEU A 7 -16.72 0.78 -4.68
C LEU A 7 -16.51 2.22 -5.17
N HIS A 8 -17.21 3.16 -4.54
CA HIS A 8 -17.08 4.58 -4.80
C HIS A 8 -16.83 5.29 -3.47
N ALA A 9 -15.75 6.06 -3.39
CA ALA A 9 -15.45 6.90 -2.24
C ALA A 9 -16.27 8.20 -2.28
N ASP A 10 -16.45 8.85 -1.12
CA ASP A 10 -17.02 10.18 -1.05
C ASP A 10 -16.13 11.18 -1.81
N LEU A 11 -16.69 11.79 -2.86
CA LEU A 11 -15.95 12.69 -3.76
C LEU A 11 -15.47 13.96 -3.04
N ARG A 12 -16.24 14.49 -2.09
CA ARG A 12 -15.87 15.69 -1.33
C ARG A 12 -14.65 15.39 -0.44
N LEU A 13 -14.71 14.29 0.32
CA LEU A 13 -13.60 13.86 1.15
C LEU A 13 -12.37 13.51 0.33
N THR A 14 -12.53 12.84 -0.82
CA THR A 14 -11.43 12.55 -1.76
C THR A 14 -10.73 13.83 -2.23
N GLN A 15 -11.51 14.88 -2.57
CA GLN A 15 -10.95 16.16 -2.99
C GLN A 15 -10.24 16.90 -1.86
N GLU A 16 -10.77 16.83 -0.63
CA GLU A 16 -10.13 17.39 0.56
C GLU A 16 -8.77 16.70 0.82
N TYR A 17 -8.72 15.37 0.73
CA TYR A 17 -7.46 14.61 0.88
C TYR A 17 -6.48 14.87 -0.27
N LYS A 18 -6.95 14.99 -1.51
CA LYS A 18 -6.09 15.41 -2.64
C LYS A 18 -5.44 16.76 -2.37
N LYS A 19 -6.22 17.76 -1.95
CA LYS A 19 -5.66 19.07 -1.57
C LYS A 19 -4.63 18.98 -0.43
N LYS A 20 -4.91 18.13 0.57
CA LYS A 20 -4.07 18.00 1.76
C LYS A 20 -2.74 17.31 1.46
N PHE A 21 -2.76 16.28 0.62
CA PHE A 21 -1.62 15.38 0.46
C PHE A 21 -0.94 15.40 -0.91
N SER A 22 -1.53 16.02 -1.94
CA SER A 22 -0.86 16.15 -3.23
C SER A 22 0.35 17.08 -3.14
N ALA A 23 1.42 16.73 -3.83
CA ALA A 23 2.60 17.56 -3.98
C ALA A 23 2.86 17.79 -5.47
N THR A 24 3.24 19.03 -5.83
CA THR A 24 3.50 19.42 -7.22
C THR A 24 4.54 18.50 -7.87
N ASN A 25 4.21 17.97 -9.04
CA ASN A 25 5.06 17.08 -9.82
C ASN A 25 5.45 15.75 -9.13
N LYS A 26 4.68 15.33 -8.10
CA LYS A 26 4.89 14.05 -7.42
C LYS A 26 3.66 13.18 -7.52
N ILE A 27 3.90 11.88 -7.56
CA ILE A 27 2.87 10.84 -7.48
C ILE A 27 2.62 10.54 -6.01
N THR A 28 1.37 10.67 -5.58
CA THR A 28 0.95 10.36 -4.21
C THR A 28 0.81 8.85 -4.05
N CYS A 29 1.68 8.28 -3.21
CA CYS A 29 1.78 6.86 -2.96
C CYS A 29 1.28 6.54 -1.54
N GLY A 30 0.13 5.88 -1.45
CA GLY A 30 -0.42 5.39 -0.18
C GLY A 30 0.29 4.11 0.26
N LEU A 31 0.62 4.02 1.56
CA LEU A 31 1.37 2.92 2.15
C LEU A 31 0.61 2.23 3.27
N SER A 32 0.57 0.87 3.24
CA SER A 32 0.15 0.06 4.38
C SER A 32 1.00 -1.21 4.42
N TRP A 33 1.84 -1.36 5.46
CA TRP A 33 2.97 -2.28 5.48
C TRP A 33 2.94 -3.32 6.58
N SER A 34 2.02 -3.21 7.54
CA SER A 34 1.95 -4.15 8.65
C SER A 34 0.54 -4.68 8.89
N SER A 35 0.48 -5.84 9.53
CA SER A 35 -0.75 -6.47 10.00
C SER A 35 -0.67 -6.66 11.50
N LYS A 36 -1.77 -6.41 12.22
CA LYS A 36 -1.87 -6.66 13.67
C LYS A 36 -2.51 -8.00 14.02
N ASP A 37 -2.75 -8.86 13.03
CA ASP A 37 -3.25 -10.21 13.26
C ASP A 37 -2.17 -11.04 13.99
N SER A 38 -2.42 -11.34 15.27
CA SER A 38 -1.46 -11.96 16.20
C SER A 38 -0.85 -13.30 15.73
N LYS A 39 -1.52 -14.01 14.81
CA LYS A 39 -1.07 -15.34 14.34
C LYS A 39 -0.17 -15.29 13.11
N SER A 40 -0.17 -14.19 12.39
CA SER A 40 0.50 -14.10 11.09
C SER A 40 1.16 -12.77 10.80
N SER A 41 1.12 -11.84 11.75
CA SER A 41 1.59 -10.47 11.56
C SER A 41 3.06 -10.39 11.17
N GLU A 42 3.95 -11.12 11.83
CA GLU A 42 5.39 -11.08 11.56
C GLU A 42 5.74 -11.49 10.14
N ARG A 43 5.11 -12.56 9.63
CA ARG A 43 5.37 -13.06 8.27
C ARG A 43 4.77 -12.22 7.16
N LYS A 44 3.65 -11.54 7.45
CA LYS A 44 2.96 -10.70 6.47
C LYS A 44 3.51 -9.28 6.42
N SER A 45 4.11 -8.82 7.49
CA SER A 45 4.56 -7.44 7.65
C SER A 45 5.99 -7.27 7.17
N LEU A 46 6.28 -6.06 6.70
CA LEU A 46 7.63 -5.58 6.49
C LEU A 46 7.76 -4.23 7.21
N THR A 47 8.99 -3.81 7.49
CA THR A 47 9.22 -2.52 8.12
C THR A 47 9.38 -1.41 7.08
N LEU A 48 9.09 -0.18 7.46
CA LEU A 48 9.35 0.99 6.61
C LEU A 48 10.84 1.08 6.23
N LYS A 49 11.75 0.73 7.14
CA LYS A 49 13.20 0.71 6.89
C LYS A 49 13.63 -0.32 5.85
N GLN A 50 12.96 -1.46 5.78
CA GLN A 50 13.21 -2.45 4.72
C GLN A 50 12.72 -1.97 3.36
N LEU A 51 11.59 -1.27 3.32
CA LEU A 51 10.89 -0.92 2.10
C LEU A 51 11.36 0.41 1.50
N LEU A 52 11.21 1.51 2.26
CA LEU A 52 11.24 2.85 1.68
C LEU A 52 12.62 3.30 1.17
N PRO A 53 13.76 2.98 1.81
CA PRO A 53 15.06 3.36 1.25
C PRO A 53 15.34 2.81 -0.14
N LYS A 54 14.67 1.69 -0.50
CA LYS A 54 14.86 1.00 -1.80
C LYS A 54 13.92 1.50 -2.90
N ILE A 55 12.79 2.08 -2.53
CA ILE A 55 11.79 2.59 -3.48
C ILE A 55 11.67 4.11 -3.46
N ASN A 56 12.41 4.79 -2.56
CA ASN A 56 12.34 6.24 -2.43
C ASN A 56 12.78 6.93 -3.72
N SER A 57 12.01 7.93 -4.13
CA SER A 57 12.25 8.71 -5.33
C SER A 57 11.72 10.12 -5.11
N GLU A 58 12.42 11.12 -5.65
CA GLU A 58 11.96 12.51 -5.64
C GLU A 58 10.59 12.70 -6.30
N ARG A 59 10.19 11.76 -7.15
CA ARG A 59 8.88 11.74 -7.82
C ARG A 59 7.75 11.17 -6.96
N LEU A 60 8.06 10.58 -5.80
CA LEU A 60 7.06 10.00 -4.89
C LEU A 60 6.81 10.90 -3.68
N ASN A 61 5.56 10.96 -3.29
CA ASN A 61 5.07 11.57 -2.08
C ASN A 61 4.30 10.51 -1.28
N PHE A 62 4.78 10.15 -0.10
CA PHE A 62 4.23 9.03 0.67
C PHE A 62 3.14 9.49 1.65
N VAL A 63 2.04 8.72 1.69
CA VAL A 63 0.90 8.93 2.60
C VAL A 63 0.64 7.66 3.39
N ASP A 64 0.49 7.82 4.70
CA ASP A 64 0.23 6.75 5.64
C ASP A 64 -1.25 6.30 5.60
N LEU A 65 -1.48 5.07 5.13
CA LEU A 65 -2.76 4.35 5.16
C LEU A 65 -2.79 3.26 6.23
N GLN A 66 -1.70 3.09 6.99
CA GLN A 66 -1.57 2.04 7.99
C GLN A 66 -2.42 2.37 9.21
N TYR A 67 -3.26 1.41 9.64
CA TYR A 67 -4.02 1.51 10.87
C TYR A 67 -3.14 1.24 12.11
N GLY A 68 -3.55 1.80 13.24
CA GLY A 68 -2.84 1.73 14.51
C GLY A 68 -1.79 2.82 14.66
N ASP A 69 -0.99 2.72 15.72
CA ASP A 69 0.07 3.69 16.01
C ASP A 69 1.29 3.41 15.11
N THR A 70 1.64 4.40 14.30
CA THR A 70 2.74 4.36 13.33
C THR A 70 3.79 5.46 13.59
N ASP A 71 3.55 6.33 14.56
CA ASP A 71 4.34 7.56 14.75
C ASP A 71 5.81 7.26 15.03
N ALA A 72 6.08 6.28 15.91
CA ALA A 72 7.45 5.91 16.26
C ALA A 72 8.24 5.39 15.05
N GLU A 73 7.62 4.55 14.20
CA GLU A 73 8.28 3.99 13.01
C GLU A 73 8.49 5.06 11.93
N ILE A 74 7.54 5.97 11.74
CA ILE A 74 7.65 7.09 10.81
C ILE A 74 8.74 8.07 11.25
N LEU A 75 8.83 8.39 12.55
CA LEU A 75 9.87 9.25 13.11
C LEU A 75 11.27 8.62 12.96
N ASP A 76 11.38 7.33 13.24
CA ASP A 76 12.62 6.58 13.10
C ASP A 76 13.09 6.51 11.64
N LEU A 77 12.18 6.32 10.69
CA LEU A 77 12.48 6.39 9.26
C LEU A 77 12.99 7.78 8.85
N LYS A 78 12.32 8.82 9.32
CA LYS A 78 12.71 10.22 9.02
C LYS A 78 14.10 10.53 9.57
N SER A 79 14.40 10.11 10.80
CA SER A 79 15.70 10.36 11.43
C SER A 79 16.84 9.57 10.76
N SER A 80 16.57 8.33 10.35
CA SER A 80 17.59 7.42 9.79
C SER A 80 17.85 7.65 8.30
N PHE A 81 16.85 8.03 7.52
CA PHE A 81 16.91 8.08 6.05
C PHE A 81 16.44 9.40 5.44
N ASN A 82 16.01 10.37 6.25
CA ASN A 82 15.42 11.62 5.79
C ASN A 82 14.21 11.43 4.84
N ILE A 83 13.46 10.34 5.01
CA ILE A 83 12.25 10.06 4.24
C ILE A 83 11.03 10.49 5.07
N THR A 84 10.14 11.26 4.46
CA THR A 84 8.93 11.77 5.10
C THR A 84 7.70 11.01 4.61
N ILE A 85 6.83 10.62 5.52
CA ILE A 85 5.50 10.09 5.25
C ILE A 85 4.49 11.06 5.86
N GLN A 86 3.51 11.48 5.07
CA GLN A 86 2.43 12.34 5.54
C GLN A 86 1.33 11.48 6.17
N SER A 87 0.78 11.90 7.29
CA SER A 87 -0.31 11.19 7.97
C SER A 87 -1.44 12.16 8.35
N ASP A 88 -2.65 11.61 8.43
CA ASP A 88 -3.79 12.29 9.04
C ASP A 88 -4.02 11.75 10.46
N SER A 89 -3.50 12.44 11.47
CA SER A 89 -3.64 12.05 12.87
C SER A 89 -5.09 12.08 13.40
N LYS A 90 -6.01 12.70 12.64
CA LYS A 90 -7.44 12.76 12.98
C LYS A 90 -8.26 11.63 12.39
N LEU A 91 -7.69 10.85 11.48
CA LEU A 91 -8.38 9.74 10.83
C LEU A 91 -8.18 8.44 11.63
N ASP A 92 -9.27 7.89 12.14
CA ASP A 92 -9.28 6.51 12.63
C ASP A 92 -9.36 5.55 11.43
N LYS A 93 -8.21 5.10 10.97
CA LYS A 93 -8.07 4.22 9.79
C LYS A 93 -8.61 2.79 10.04
N PHE A 94 -9.02 2.48 11.27
CA PHE A 94 -9.61 1.18 11.62
C PHE A 94 -11.14 1.21 11.63
N ASN A 95 -11.73 2.27 12.18
CA ASN A 95 -13.18 2.36 12.35
C ASN A 95 -13.85 3.25 11.29
N ASP A 96 -13.17 4.27 10.74
CA ASP A 96 -13.74 5.18 9.74
C ASP A 96 -13.36 4.74 8.32
N ILE A 97 -14.05 3.68 7.86
CA ILE A 97 -13.75 3.05 6.56
C ILE A 97 -14.10 3.99 5.39
N ASP A 98 -15.10 4.83 5.52
CA ASP A 98 -15.48 5.78 4.46
C ASP A 98 -14.39 6.83 4.23
N LYS A 99 -13.84 7.41 5.31
CA LYS A 99 -12.70 8.32 5.18
C LYS A 99 -11.42 7.61 4.73
N LEU A 100 -11.18 6.38 5.17
CA LEU A 100 -10.06 5.58 4.67
C LEU A 100 -10.21 5.34 3.16
N ALA A 101 -11.40 4.99 2.68
CA ALA A 101 -11.66 4.81 1.25
C ALA A 101 -11.41 6.11 0.47
N ALA A 102 -11.86 7.26 1.00
CA ALA A 102 -11.61 8.57 0.38
C ALA A 102 -10.11 8.93 0.35
N LEU A 103 -9.36 8.61 1.41
CA LEU A 103 -7.92 8.82 1.46
C LEU A 103 -7.19 7.90 0.47
N ILE A 104 -7.59 6.63 0.36
CA ILE A 104 -7.07 5.69 -0.65
C ILE A 104 -7.38 6.21 -2.05
N ASP A 105 -8.58 6.70 -2.30
CA ASP A 105 -8.97 7.23 -3.61
C ASP A 105 -8.24 8.53 -3.97
N ALA A 106 -7.80 9.29 -2.98
CA ALA A 106 -6.97 10.47 -3.17
C ALA A 106 -5.52 10.15 -3.60
N CYS A 107 -5.02 8.94 -3.36
CA CYS A 107 -3.69 8.51 -3.80
C CYS A 107 -3.70 8.10 -5.28
N ASP A 108 -2.55 8.28 -5.96
CA ASP A 108 -2.37 7.84 -7.36
C ASP A 108 -2.04 6.35 -7.44
N ILE A 109 -1.21 5.87 -6.54
CA ILE A 109 -0.82 4.45 -6.40
C ILE A 109 -0.85 4.02 -4.95
N ILE A 110 -1.00 2.72 -4.74
CA ILE A 110 -0.99 2.10 -3.41
C ILE A 110 0.07 1.00 -3.38
N ILE A 111 0.88 0.99 -2.33
CA ILE A 111 1.76 -0.13 -1.99
C ILE A 111 1.28 -0.68 -0.66
N THR A 112 0.90 -1.94 -0.64
CA THR A 112 0.31 -2.55 0.55
C THR A 112 0.63 -4.04 0.65
N ILE A 113 0.45 -4.58 1.84
CA ILE A 113 0.42 -6.02 2.10
C ILE A 113 -1.01 -6.56 1.98
N GLY A 114 -1.20 -7.87 2.19
CA GLY A 114 -2.51 -8.53 2.17
C GLY A 114 -3.38 -8.17 3.37
N ASN A 115 -3.95 -6.98 3.37
CA ASN A 115 -4.86 -6.46 4.39
C ASN A 115 -6.08 -5.74 3.76
N ILE A 116 -6.91 -5.11 4.59
CA ILE A 116 -8.13 -4.41 4.15
C ILE A 116 -7.86 -3.31 3.14
N THR A 117 -6.72 -2.60 3.26
CA THR A 117 -6.33 -1.53 2.33
C THR A 117 -6.22 -2.06 0.89
N ALA A 118 -5.67 -3.27 0.69
CA ALA A 118 -5.58 -3.90 -0.62
C ALA A 118 -6.97 -4.13 -1.25
N HIS A 119 -7.93 -4.57 -0.45
CA HIS A 119 -9.30 -4.83 -0.92
C HIS A 119 -10.05 -3.54 -1.25
N ILE A 120 -9.98 -2.53 -0.39
CA ILE A 120 -10.62 -1.23 -0.65
C ILE A 120 -10.01 -0.60 -1.91
N ALA A 121 -8.68 -0.55 -2.00
CA ALA A 121 -7.99 0.02 -3.15
C ALA A 121 -8.32 -0.72 -4.46
N GLY A 122 -8.36 -2.05 -4.43
CA GLY A 122 -8.75 -2.88 -5.58
C GLY A 122 -10.20 -2.65 -6.00
N ALA A 123 -11.13 -2.54 -5.05
CA ALA A 123 -12.54 -2.29 -5.28
C ALA A 123 -12.80 -0.88 -5.85
N LEU A 124 -12.00 0.10 -5.46
CA LEU A 124 -11.98 1.47 -6.02
C LEU A 124 -11.29 1.53 -7.40
N GLY A 125 -10.64 0.44 -7.85
CA GLY A 125 -9.91 0.40 -9.13
C GLY A 125 -8.57 1.14 -9.11
N LYS A 126 -8.01 1.44 -7.92
CA LYS A 126 -6.71 2.10 -7.78
C LYS A 126 -5.58 1.18 -8.24
N LYS A 127 -4.51 1.77 -8.80
CA LYS A 127 -3.29 1.02 -9.10
C LYS A 127 -2.64 0.56 -7.79
N VAL A 128 -2.53 -0.75 -7.60
CA VAL A 128 -1.98 -1.35 -6.37
C VAL A 128 -0.80 -2.25 -6.71
N PHE A 129 0.27 -2.12 -5.93
CA PHE A 129 1.34 -3.09 -5.80
C PHE A 129 1.16 -3.82 -4.48
N LEU A 130 0.73 -5.07 -4.55
CA LEU A 130 0.40 -5.90 -3.40
C LEU A 130 1.58 -6.82 -3.08
N LEU A 131 2.18 -6.63 -1.92
CA LEU A 131 3.27 -7.46 -1.41
C LEU A 131 2.70 -8.62 -0.58
N LEU A 132 3.00 -9.86 -0.95
CA LEU A 132 2.54 -11.05 -0.25
C LEU A 132 3.72 -11.92 0.22
N PRO A 133 3.61 -12.54 1.40
CA PRO A 133 4.64 -13.42 1.92
C PRO A 133 4.72 -14.75 1.16
N TYR A 134 5.86 -15.43 1.28
CA TYR A 134 6.07 -16.76 0.73
C TYR A 134 5.14 -17.79 1.38
N GLY A 135 4.53 -18.63 0.56
CA GLY A 135 3.72 -19.79 0.99
C GLY A 135 2.44 -19.46 1.75
N TYR A 136 2.41 -18.35 2.48
CA TYR A 136 1.31 -18.01 3.37
C TYR A 136 0.01 -17.68 2.59
N GLY A 137 0.11 -16.90 1.54
CA GLY A 137 -1.03 -16.48 0.73
C GLY A 137 -1.60 -17.61 -0.15
N VAL A 138 -0.83 -18.64 -0.42
CA VAL A 138 -1.24 -19.75 -1.29
C VAL A 138 -2.21 -20.70 -0.57
N ASN A 139 -1.97 -20.97 0.71
CA ASN A 139 -2.71 -21.98 1.45
C ASN A 139 -3.86 -21.42 2.29
N ASN A 140 -3.80 -20.15 2.71
CA ASN A 140 -4.74 -19.58 3.66
C ASN A 140 -5.58 -18.41 3.12
N VAL A 141 -5.18 -17.85 1.96
CA VAL A 141 -5.87 -16.68 1.40
C VAL A 141 -6.21 -16.94 -0.06
N TRP A 142 -7.23 -17.75 -0.26
CA TRP A 142 -7.68 -18.25 -1.57
C TRP A 142 -7.92 -17.15 -2.62
N TYR A 143 -8.32 -15.95 -2.19
CA TYR A 143 -8.63 -14.85 -3.09
C TYR A 143 -7.40 -14.20 -3.75
N TRP A 144 -6.20 -14.35 -3.20
CA TRP A 144 -4.98 -13.87 -3.87
C TRP A 144 -4.36 -14.88 -4.83
N GLN A 145 -4.71 -16.16 -4.72
CA GLN A 145 -4.22 -17.27 -5.57
C GLN A 145 -2.70 -17.28 -5.76
N THR A 146 -2.20 -17.92 -6.82
CA THR A 146 -0.76 -18.06 -7.11
C THR A 146 -0.26 -17.13 -8.22
N ASN A 147 -1.16 -16.45 -8.91
CA ASN A 147 -0.84 -15.61 -10.06
C ASN A 147 -0.22 -14.26 -9.64
N SER A 148 0.41 -13.59 -10.58
CA SER A 148 0.89 -12.20 -10.44
C SER A 148 -0.24 -11.16 -10.59
N GLU A 149 -1.41 -11.59 -11.05
CA GLU A 149 -2.60 -10.76 -11.24
C GLU A 149 -3.72 -11.26 -10.34
N SER A 150 -4.54 -10.35 -9.84
CA SER A 150 -5.72 -10.69 -9.05
C SER A 150 -6.90 -11.01 -9.96
N ASN A 151 -7.59 -12.12 -9.68
CA ASN A 151 -8.85 -12.44 -10.35
C ASN A 151 -10.01 -11.51 -9.94
N TRP A 152 -9.88 -10.83 -8.79
CA TRP A 152 -10.90 -9.94 -8.24
C TRP A 152 -10.71 -8.49 -8.66
N TYR A 153 -9.45 -8.05 -8.79
CA TYR A 153 -9.10 -6.66 -8.99
C TYR A 153 -8.05 -6.51 -10.07
N LYS A 154 -8.45 -6.12 -11.26
CA LYS A 154 -7.53 -5.94 -12.39
C LYS A 154 -6.42 -4.91 -12.15
N SER A 155 -6.69 -3.95 -11.27
CA SER A 155 -5.76 -2.87 -10.95
C SER A 155 -4.63 -3.29 -10.01
N ILE A 156 -4.69 -4.51 -9.45
CA ILE A 156 -3.69 -5.03 -8.51
C ILE A 156 -2.63 -5.86 -9.25
N THR A 157 -1.38 -5.48 -9.06
CA THR A 157 -0.20 -6.29 -9.40
C THR A 157 0.29 -6.96 -8.14
N ILE A 158 0.33 -8.30 -8.13
CA ILE A 158 0.76 -9.10 -6.98
C ILE A 158 2.25 -9.39 -7.10
N ILE A 159 2.99 -9.09 -6.04
CA ILE A 159 4.42 -9.33 -5.90
C ILE A 159 4.61 -10.22 -4.67
N ARG A 160 5.23 -11.40 -4.84
CA ARG A 160 5.39 -12.36 -3.75
C ARG A 160 6.84 -12.52 -3.35
N GLN A 161 7.05 -12.80 -2.06
CA GLN A 161 8.31 -13.41 -1.65
C GLN A 161 8.48 -14.74 -2.38
N ASN A 162 9.69 -15.01 -2.84
CA ASN A 162 10.07 -16.29 -3.41
C ASN A 162 10.75 -17.22 -2.39
N GLU A 163 11.04 -16.72 -1.19
CA GLU A 163 11.72 -17.38 -0.10
C GLU A 163 11.15 -16.89 1.25
N LEU A 164 11.06 -17.78 2.23
CA LEU A 164 10.54 -17.49 3.55
C LEU A 164 11.37 -16.38 4.22
N ASP A 165 10.67 -15.41 4.83
CA ASP A 165 11.22 -14.29 5.59
C ASP A 165 12.23 -13.41 4.81
N ASN A 166 12.30 -13.55 3.49
CA ASN A 166 13.16 -12.75 2.63
C ASN A 166 12.33 -11.82 1.71
N TRP A 167 12.22 -10.54 2.09
CA TRP A 167 11.53 -9.53 1.28
C TRP A 167 12.38 -8.90 0.17
N GLU A 168 13.70 -9.11 0.16
CA GLU A 168 14.63 -8.45 -0.77
C GLU A 168 14.25 -8.65 -2.25
N PRO A 169 13.99 -9.89 -2.72
CA PRO A 169 13.63 -10.10 -4.13
C PRO A 169 12.29 -9.46 -4.50
N ALA A 170 11.31 -9.48 -3.56
CA ALA A 170 10.02 -8.87 -3.78
C ALA A 170 10.11 -7.34 -3.86
N ILE A 171 10.92 -6.71 -3.00
CA ILE A 171 11.18 -5.27 -3.03
C ILE A 171 11.93 -4.88 -4.32
N ALA A 172 12.88 -5.67 -4.77
CA ALA A 172 13.57 -5.44 -6.04
C ALA A 172 12.60 -5.50 -7.24
N GLN A 173 11.66 -6.45 -7.24
CA GLN A 173 10.61 -6.54 -8.24
C GLN A 173 9.67 -5.32 -8.18
N LEU A 174 9.27 -4.88 -6.97
CA LEU A 174 8.48 -3.67 -6.77
C LEU A 174 9.20 -2.43 -7.34
N THR A 175 10.48 -2.27 -7.04
CA THR A 175 11.31 -1.15 -7.54
C THR A 175 11.32 -1.12 -9.08
N LYS A 176 11.43 -2.28 -9.72
CA LYS A 176 11.35 -2.40 -11.18
C LYS A 176 9.98 -1.96 -11.72
N HIS A 177 8.88 -2.41 -11.11
CA HIS A 177 7.52 -1.98 -11.48
C HIS A 177 7.31 -0.48 -11.31
N LEU A 178 7.78 0.08 -10.18
CA LEU A 178 7.70 1.52 -9.91
C LEU A 178 8.52 2.32 -10.94
N SER A 179 9.73 1.89 -11.28
CA SER A 179 10.56 2.59 -12.26
C SER A 179 9.89 2.67 -13.64
N ILE A 180 9.17 1.62 -14.04
CA ILE A 180 8.39 1.61 -15.28
C ILE A 180 7.17 2.55 -15.18
N TYR A 181 6.48 2.53 -14.04
CA TYR A 181 5.31 3.38 -13.81
C TYR A 181 5.68 4.86 -13.78
N LEU A 182 6.78 5.21 -13.12
CA LEU A 182 7.26 6.57 -12.97
C LEU A 182 7.83 7.19 -14.25
N LYS A 183 8.12 6.41 -15.29
CA LYS A 183 8.60 6.91 -16.59
C LYS A 183 7.49 7.40 -17.52
N LYS A 184 6.25 7.05 -17.19
CA LYS A 184 5.05 7.50 -17.91
C LYS A 184 4.66 8.92 -17.50
#